data_40b27b90f7500480be04bfb53f0df892
#
_entry.id   40b27b90f7500480be04bfb53f0df892
#
_cell.length_a   1.000
_cell.length_b   1.000
_cell.length_c   1.000
_cell.angle_alpha   90.00
_cell.angle_beta   90.00
_cell.angle_gamma   90.00
#
_symmetry.space_group_name_H-M   'P 1'
#
loop_
_entity.id
_entity.type
_entity.pdbx_description
1 polymer ?
#
loop_
_entity_poly.entity_id
_entity_poly.type
_entity_poly.pdbx_seq_one_letter_code
_entity_poly.pdbx_strand_id
1 'polypeptide(L)'
;MREGVRVAKRAGIRLESLPDTPALLIRLIDWLPLRLAAARAAAKARATESALMGSTLQSLQRGRPTEIDYLNGEVVRLGGELGVPAPLNARLVELVHQIERSGRFWKPEALCAAIDGGRGPA
;
A
#
# COMPACT_ATOMS: atom_id res chain seq x y z
N MET A 1 4.04 -1.32 0.34
CA MET A 1 5.36 -0.74 0.02
C MET A 1 6.42 -1.81 -0.32
N ARG A 2 6.69 -2.81 0.52
CA ARG A 2 7.66 -3.89 0.20
C ARG A 2 7.36 -4.62 -1.11
N GLU A 3 6.13 -5.03 -1.32
CA GLU A 3 5.73 -5.71 -2.57
C GLU A 3 6.02 -4.84 -3.79
N GLY A 4 5.61 -3.56 -3.77
CA GLY A 4 5.88 -2.63 -4.87
C GLY A 4 7.38 -2.45 -5.16
N VAL A 5 8.21 -2.36 -4.10
CA VAL A 5 9.68 -2.28 -4.25
C VAL A 5 10.24 -3.57 -4.88
N ARG A 6 9.76 -4.76 -4.48
CA ARG A 6 10.19 -6.04 -5.07
C ARG A 6 9.80 -6.15 -6.54
N VAL A 7 8.56 -5.79 -6.85
CA VAL A 7 8.06 -5.77 -8.23
C VAL A 7 8.88 -4.80 -9.08
N ALA A 8 9.12 -3.57 -8.62
CA ALA A 8 9.92 -2.58 -9.31
C ALA A 8 11.37 -3.06 -9.55
N LYS A 9 12.02 -3.65 -8.54
CA LYS A 9 13.35 -4.25 -8.68
C LYS A 9 13.37 -5.36 -9.73
N ARG A 10 12.37 -6.25 -9.71
CA ARG A 10 12.28 -7.35 -10.66
C ARG A 10 12.00 -6.87 -12.08
N ALA A 11 11.26 -5.77 -12.23
CA ALA A 11 11.00 -5.09 -13.50
C ALA A 11 12.21 -4.29 -14.04
N GLY A 12 13.30 -4.20 -13.29
CA GLY A 12 14.44 -3.37 -13.66
C GLY A 12 14.19 -1.86 -13.54
N ILE A 13 13.12 -1.47 -12.85
CA ILE A 13 12.78 -0.05 -12.64
C ILE A 13 13.77 0.57 -11.67
N ARG A 14 14.38 1.67 -12.09
CA ARG A 14 15.32 2.41 -11.26
C ARG A 14 14.55 3.23 -10.22
N LEU A 15 14.77 2.92 -8.94
CA LEU A 15 14.15 3.66 -7.83
C LEU A 15 14.99 4.90 -7.53
N GLU A 16 14.36 6.06 -7.60
CA GLU A 16 14.98 7.36 -7.30
C GLU A 16 14.68 7.81 -5.87
N SER A 17 15.47 8.78 -5.40
CA SER A 17 15.26 9.40 -4.10
C SER A 17 14.01 10.29 -4.12
N LEU A 18 13.19 10.19 -3.08
CA LEU A 18 12.13 11.15 -2.80
C LEU A 18 12.67 12.28 -1.90
N PRO A 19 12.04 13.47 -1.87
CA PRO A 19 12.52 14.60 -1.08
C PRO A 19 12.86 14.26 0.38
N ASP A 20 12.08 13.37 0.99
CA ASP A 20 12.23 12.97 2.40
C ASP A 20 12.73 11.53 2.58
N THR A 21 13.06 10.82 1.50
CA THR A 21 13.43 9.40 1.59
C THR A 21 14.48 9.06 0.54
N PRO A 22 15.74 8.91 0.96
CA PRO A 22 16.82 8.51 0.07
C PRO A 22 16.53 7.17 -0.62
N ALA A 23 16.90 7.03 -1.89
CA ALA A 23 16.73 5.81 -2.68
C ALA A 23 17.32 4.57 -1.97
N LEU A 24 18.43 4.76 -1.25
CA LEU A 24 19.07 3.71 -0.45
C LEU A 24 18.11 3.13 0.61
N LEU A 25 17.38 3.99 1.33
CA LEU A 25 16.39 3.53 2.32
C LEU A 25 15.22 2.80 1.66
N ILE A 26 14.77 3.25 0.49
CA ILE A 26 13.72 2.57 -0.27
C ILE A 26 14.21 1.17 -0.70
N ARG A 27 15.47 1.06 -1.14
CA ARG A 27 16.07 -0.21 -1.56
C ARG A 27 16.30 -1.18 -0.39
N LEU A 28 16.55 -0.67 0.81
CA LEU A 28 16.78 -1.45 2.02
C LEU A 28 15.48 -1.84 2.75
N ILE A 29 14.31 -1.40 2.28
CA ILE A 29 13.03 -1.64 2.96
C ILE A 29 12.69 -3.13 3.07
N ASP A 30 13.21 -3.97 2.18
CA ASP A 30 13.05 -5.43 2.24
C ASP A 30 13.82 -6.08 3.39
N TRP A 31 14.93 -5.46 3.81
CA TRP A 31 15.84 -5.97 4.84
C TRP A 31 15.51 -5.41 6.23
N LEU A 32 14.81 -4.29 6.28
CA LEU A 32 14.49 -3.64 7.55
C LEU A 32 13.43 -4.45 8.32
N PRO A 33 13.62 -4.73 9.63
CA PRO A 33 12.58 -5.37 10.43
C PRO A 33 11.27 -4.61 10.33
N LEU A 34 10.17 -5.32 10.01
CA LEU A 34 8.86 -4.71 9.73
C LEU A 34 8.39 -3.80 10.86
N ARG A 35 8.69 -4.17 12.12
CA ARG A 35 8.34 -3.40 13.32
C ARG A 35 9.01 -2.03 13.36
N LEU A 36 10.29 -1.93 12.98
CA LEU A 36 11.01 -0.65 12.91
C LEU A 36 10.51 0.23 11.77
N ALA A 37 10.26 -0.36 10.60
CA ALA A 37 9.67 0.35 9.46
C ALA A 37 8.27 0.87 9.79
N ALA A 38 7.43 0.06 10.44
CA ALA A 38 6.08 0.43 10.86
C ALA A 38 6.10 1.52 11.94
N ALA A 39 6.99 1.43 12.94
CA ALA A 39 7.11 2.45 13.99
C ALA A 39 7.51 3.83 13.42
N ARG A 40 8.46 3.87 12.47
CA ARG A 40 8.86 5.12 11.81
C ARG A 40 7.75 5.68 10.91
N ALA A 41 7.07 4.81 10.17
CA ALA A 41 5.93 5.22 9.35
C ALA A 41 4.78 5.78 10.21
N ALA A 42 4.48 5.14 11.34
CA ALA A 42 3.47 5.62 12.28
C ALA A 42 3.85 6.94 12.94
N ALA A 43 5.12 7.12 13.33
CA ALA A 43 5.62 8.38 13.87
C ALA A 43 5.51 9.52 12.84
N LYS A 44 5.90 9.26 11.59
CA LYS A 44 5.76 10.22 10.49
C LYS A 44 4.29 10.54 10.20
N ALA A 45 3.43 9.54 10.16
CA ALA A 45 1.99 9.73 9.94
C ALA A 45 1.34 10.60 11.03
N ARG A 46 1.68 10.39 12.31
CA ARG A 46 1.19 11.22 13.43
C ARG A 46 1.67 12.67 13.35
N ALA A 47 2.90 12.90 12.90
CA ALA A 47 3.44 14.26 12.72
C ALA A 47 2.78 15.02 11.55
N THR A 48 2.12 14.31 10.63
CA THR A 48 1.53 14.85 9.40
C THR A 48 0.00 14.70 9.36
N GLU A 49 -0.63 14.40 10.47
CA GLU A 49 -2.05 13.99 10.58
C GLU A 49 -3.04 15.01 9.98
N SER A 50 -2.63 16.27 9.88
CA SER A 50 -3.45 17.35 9.30
C SER A 50 -3.35 17.48 7.76
N ALA A 51 -2.35 16.86 7.12
CA ALA A 51 -2.05 17.08 5.70
C ALA A 51 -2.31 15.89 4.77
N LEU A 52 -2.65 14.72 5.30
CA LEU A 52 -2.73 13.47 4.53
C LEU A 52 -4.16 12.94 4.36
N MET A 53 -5.09 13.78 3.99
CA MET A 53 -6.27 13.30 3.26
C MET A 53 -5.81 12.92 1.85
N GLY A 54 -5.32 11.71 1.68
CA GLY A 54 -4.91 11.21 0.38
C GLY A 54 -6.04 11.28 -0.64
N SER A 55 -5.72 11.44 -1.93
CA SER A 55 -6.69 11.53 -3.03
C SER A 55 -7.70 10.38 -3.03
N THR A 56 -7.26 9.18 -2.68
CA THR A 56 -8.12 7.99 -2.55
C THR A 56 -9.23 8.19 -1.52
N LEU A 57 -8.90 8.68 -0.32
CA LEU A 57 -9.89 8.94 0.72
C LEU A 57 -10.88 10.02 0.30
N GLN A 58 -10.40 11.11 -0.32
CA GLN A 58 -11.26 12.17 -0.85
C GLN A 58 -12.22 11.66 -1.93
N SER A 59 -11.75 10.80 -2.83
CA SER A 59 -12.59 10.18 -3.86
C SER A 59 -13.67 9.30 -3.23
N LEU A 60 -13.31 8.44 -2.29
CA LEU A 60 -14.24 7.57 -1.56
C LEU A 60 -15.31 8.38 -0.80
N GLN A 61 -14.92 9.45 -0.10
CA GLN A 61 -15.86 10.32 0.63
C GLN A 61 -16.85 11.04 -0.30
N ARG A 62 -16.44 11.31 -1.54
CA ARG A 62 -17.29 11.93 -2.58
C ARG A 62 -18.08 10.92 -3.41
N GLY A 63 -17.98 9.63 -3.10
CA GLY A 63 -18.61 8.55 -3.88
C GLY A 63 -18.09 8.46 -5.31
N ARG A 64 -16.83 8.83 -5.54
CA ARG A 64 -16.19 8.79 -6.86
C ARG A 64 -15.26 7.59 -6.95
N PRO A 65 -15.07 6.99 -8.14
CA PRO A 65 -14.04 5.99 -8.37
C PRO A 65 -12.67 6.50 -7.94
N THR A 66 -11.87 5.61 -7.41
CA THR A 66 -10.49 5.89 -6.99
C THR A 66 -9.49 5.49 -8.08
N GLU A 67 -8.23 5.86 -7.89
CA GLU A 67 -7.13 5.44 -8.76
C GLU A 67 -6.47 4.13 -8.27
N ILE A 68 -7.15 3.35 -7.43
CA ILE A 68 -6.56 2.18 -6.77
C ILE A 68 -6.04 1.15 -7.77
N ASP A 69 -6.74 0.96 -8.90
CA ASP A 69 -6.34 0.02 -9.95
C ASP A 69 -5.04 0.45 -10.64
N TYR A 70 -4.86 1.75 -10.86
CA TYR A 70 -3.64 2.31 -11.47
C TYR A 70 -2.45 2.38 -10.50
N LEU A 71 -2.70 2.33 -9.20
CA LEU A 71 -1.67 2.35 -8.15
C LEU A 71 -1.35 0.92 -7.69
N ASN A 72 -2.17 0.39 -6.80
CA ASN A 72 -1.98 -0.94 -6.21
C ASN A 72 -2.28 -2.06 -7.22
N GLY A 73 -3.29 -1.86 -8.08
CA GLY A 73 -3.64 -2.81 -9.14
C GLY A 73 -2.51 -3.01 -10.15
N GLU A 74 -1.79 -1.95 -10.51
CA GLU A 74 -0.63 -2.05 -11.40
C GLU A 74 0.53 -2.84 -10.77
N VAL A 75 0.74 -2.71 -9.46
CA VAL A 75 1.71 -3.54 -8.73
C VAL A 75 1.32 -5.02 -8.79
N VAL A 76 0.03 -5.33 -8.66
CA VAL A 76 -0.48 -6.71 -8.75
C VAL A 76 -0.31 -7.26 -10.15
N ARG A 77 -0.70 -6.50 -11.17
CA ARG A 77 -0.60 -6.88 -12.58
C ARG A 77 0.85 -7.18 -12.96
N LEU A 78 1.73 -6.21 -12.75
CA LEU A 78 3.14 -6.35 -13.08
C LEU A 78 3.82 -7.44 -12.26
N GLY A 79 3.44 -7.58 -10.98
CA GLY A 79 3.92 -8.65 -10.12
C GLY A 79 3.54 -10.03 -10.67
N GLY A 80 2.32 -10.19 -11.17
CA GLY A 80 1.86 -11.43 -11.82
C GLY A 80 2.67 -11.77 -13.07
N GLU A 81 2.94 -10.78 -13.93
CA GLU A 81 3.75 -10.98 -15.15
C GLU A 81 5.20 -11.37 -14.84
N LEU A 82 5.75 -10.86 -13.74
CA LEU A 82 7.14 -11.10 -13.34
C LEU A 82 7.33 -12.25 -12.35
N GLY A 83 6.26 -12.94 -11.96
CA GLY A 83 6.28 -14.01 -10.96
C GLY A 83 6.61 -13.52 -9.54
N VAL A 84 6.29 -12.25 -9.22
CA VAL A 84 6.49 -11.64 -7.90
C VAL A 84 5.13 -11.40 -7.25
N PRO A 85 4.70 -12.23 -6.28
CA PRO A 85 3.38 -12.09 -5.67
C PRO A 85 3.24 -10.77 -4.89
N ALA A 86 2.07 -10.14 -5.01
CA ALA A 86 1.71 -8.91 -4.33
C ALA A 86 0.35 -9.03 -3.59
N PRO A 87 0.20 -10.00 -2.66
CA PRO A 87 -1.09 -10.32 -2.04
C PRO A 87 -1.66 -9.17 -1.21
N LEU A 88 -0.82 -8.38 -0.54
CA LEU A 88 -1.28 -7.23 0.23
C LEU A 88 -1.85 -6.13 -0.69
N ASN A 89 -1.19 -5.86 -1.83
CA ASN A 89 -1.71 -4.90 -2.80
C ASN A 89 -3.04 -5.40 -3.39
N ALA A 90 -3.15 -6.68 -3.76
CA ALA A 90 -4.38 -7.27 -4.23
C ALA A 90 -5.51 -7.11 -3.19
N ARG A 91 -5.22 -7.41 -1.92
CA ARG A 91 -6.19 -7.24 -0.84
C ARG A 91 -6.63 -5.79 -0.65
N LEU A 92 -5.72 -4.84 -0.76
CA LEU A 92 -6.06 -3.40 -0.69
C LEU A 92 -6.97 -2.97 -1.84
N VAL A 93 -6.72 -3.44 -3.06
CA VAL A 93 -7.61 -3.19 -4.21
C VAL A 93 -9.02 -3.71 -3.93
N GLU A 94 -9.16 -4.95 -3.46
CA GLU A 94 -10.47 -5.52 -3.10
C GLU A 94 -11.21 -4.71 -2.04
N LEU A 95 -10.52 -4.31 -0.96
CA LEU A 95 -11.11 -3.55 0.14
C LEU A 95 -11.57 -2.15 -0.31
N VAL A 96 -10.80 -1.48 -1.15
CA VAL A 96 -11.20 -0.18 -1.72
C VAL A 96 -12.41 -0.34 -2.63
N HIS A 97 -12.43 -1.33 -3.52
CA HIS A 97 -13.61 -1.61 -4.35
C HIS A 97 -14.86 -1.97 -3.53
N GLN A 98 -14.69 -2.63 -2.36
CA GLN A 98 -15.83 -2.85 -1.47
C GLN A 98 -16.39 -1.55 -0.92
N ILE A 99 -15.52 -0.59 -0.56
CA ILE A 99 -15.96 0.74 -0.11
C ILE A 99 -16.64 1.49 -1.25
N GLU A 100 -16.06 1.49 -2.44
CA GLU A 100 -16.66 2.14 -3.64
C GLU A 100 -18.08 1.65 -3.92
N ARG A 101 -18.30 0.33 -3.82
CA ARG A 101 -19.64 -0.27 -4.06
C ARG A 101 -20.63 -0.06 -2.93
N SER A 102 -20.16 -0.07 -1.69
CA SER A 102 -21.04 -0.05 -0.51
C SER A 102 -21.20 1.32 0.13
N GLY A 103 -20.28 2.25 -0.11
CA GLY A 103 -20.16 3.52 0.60
C GLY A 103 -19.81 3.38 2.09
N ARG A 104 -19.52 2.15 2.56
CA ARG A 104 -19.23 1.87 3.97
C ARG A 104 -17.75 1.77 4.23
N PHE A 105 -17.26 2.61 5.13
CA PHE A 105 -15.87 2.58 5.59
C PHE A 105 -15.67 1.50 6.65
N TRP A 106 -14.49 0.91 6.64
CA TRP A 106 -14.06 -0.04 7.64
C TRP A 106 -13.68 0.68 8.93
N LYS A 107 -14.03 0.10 10.09
CA LYS A 107 -13.42 0.49 11.36
C LYS A 107 -11.96 0.02 11.37
N PRO A 108 -11.03 0.74 12.04
CA PRO A 108 -9.61 0.39 12.04
C PRO A 108 -9.31 -1.08 12.41
N GLU A 109 -9.99 -1.59 13.45
CA GLU A 109 -9.81 -2.96 13.94
C GLU A 109 -10.28 -4.00 12.90
N ALA A 110 -11.43 -3.74 12.28
CA ALA A 110 -11.98 -4.61 11.24
C ALA A 110 -11.12 -4.56 9.96
N LEU A 111 -10.56 -3.40 9.62
CA LEU A 111 -9.64 -3.26 8.50
C LEU A 111 -8.35 -4.06 8.73
N CYS A 112 -7.75 -3.95 9.92
CA CYS A 112 -6.58 -4.75 10.28
C CYS A 112 -6.87 -6.25 10.19
N ALA A 113 -7.99 -6.72 10.76
CA ALA A 113 -8.40 -8.11 10.68
C ALA A 113 -8.63 -8.57 9.23
N ALA A 114 -9.25 -7.72 8.39
CA ALA A 114 -9.48 -8.03 6.98
C ALA A 114 -8.17 -8.12 6.18
N ILE A 115 -7.16 -7.33 6.52
CA ILE A 115 -5.84 -7.38 5.91
C ILE A 115 -5.08 -8.62 6.38
N ASP A 116 -5.11 -8.93 7.68
CA ASP A 116 -4.40 -10.06 8.28
C ASP A 116 -5.05 -11.41 7.94
N GLY A 117 -6.38 -11.47 7.81
CA GLY A 117 -7.13 -12.65 7.39
C GLY A 117 -6.83 -13.13 5.96
N GLY A 118 -6.21 -12.27 5.14
CA GLY A 118 -5.65 -12.65 3.84
C GLY A 118 -4.25 -13.29 3.93
N ARG A 119 -3.63 -13.30 5.10
CA ARG A 119 -2.45 -14.13 5.40
C ARG A 119 -2.96 -15.42 5.98
N GLY A 120 -3.10 -16.46 5.16
CA GLY A 120 -3.24 -17.81 5.65
C GLY A 120 -2.14 -18.11 6.67
N PRO A 121 -2.36 -19.02 7.62
CA PRO A 121 -1.34 -19.36 8.60
C PRO A 121 -0.07 -19.78 7.86
N ALA A 122 1.04 -19.15 8.25
CA ALA A 122 2.37 -19.53 7.80
C ALA A 122 2.71 -20.94 8.27
#